data_36ce95b7216fe1c6731f11378edc4f51
#
_entry.id   36ce95b7216fe1c6731f11378edc4f51
#
_cell.length_a   1.000
_cell.length_b   1.000
_cell.length_c   1.000
_cell.angle_alpha   90.00
_cell.angle_beta   90.00
_cell.angle_gamma   90.00
#
_symmetry.space_group_name_H-M   'P 1'
#
loop_
_entity.id
_entity.type
_entity.pdbx_description
1 polymer ?
#
loop_
_entity_poly.entity_id
_entity_poly.type
_entity_poly.pdbx_seq_one_letter_code
_entity_poly.pdbx_strand_id
1 'polypeptide(L)'
;MPVSWTIGTSPNAELANRMLRDACSTLGDGEHPIIHSDRGCHYRWPGWIRICGEHKLTRSMSAKGCSPDNAAAEGFFGRLKQEFFHGRDFAGVTIKGFIERLDAYMTWYRDERIKLTFGTSIAKRRRELGLMA
;
A
#
# COMPACT_ATOMS: atom_id res chain seq x y z
N MET A 1 -1.81 -7.35 2.48
CA MET A 1 -0.89 -6.72 3.44
C MET A 1 -0.25 -5.49 2.81
N PRO A 2 -0.28 -4.34 3.47
CA PRO A 2 0.51 -3.21 2.99
C PRO A 2 2.01 -3.58 3.02
N VAL A 3 2.69 -3.44 1.90
CA VAL A 3 4.11 -3.76 1.77
C VAL A 3 4.96 -2.51 1.99
N SER A 4 4.55 -1.41 1.39
CA SER A 4 5.15 -0.10 1.58
C SER A 4 4.09 0.99 1.43
N TRP A 5 4.38 2.17 1.94
CA TRP A 5 3.52 3.34 1.82
C TRP A 5 4.35 4.61 1.88
N THR A 6 3.81 5.66 1.27
CA THR A 6 4.35 7.00 1.38
C THR A 6 3.21 7.96 1.70
N ILE A 7 3.51 8.95 2.53
CA ILE A 7 2.54 9.92 3.01
C ILE A 7 3.06 11.31 2.63
N GLY A 8 2.23 12.08 1.97
CA GLY A 8 2.57 13.44 1.55
C GLY A 8 1.37 14.36 1.56
N THR A 9 1.61 15.64 1.30
CA THR A 9 0.59 16.68 1.32
C THR A 9 -0.11 16.89 -0.01
N SER A 10 0.44 16.32 -1.08
CA SER A 10 -0.14 16.37 -2.42
C SER A 10 0.27 15.15 -3.23
N PRO A 11 -0.58 14.67 -4.15
CA PRO A 11 -0.20 13.59 -5.04
C PRO A 11 0.84 14.09 -6.05
N ASN A 12 1.94 13.34 -6.21
CA ASN A 12 2.96 13.61 -7.21
C ASN A 12 3.69 12.32 -7.58
N ALA A 13 4.44 12.39 -8.69
CA ALA A 13 5.16 11.22 -9.22
C ALA A 13 6.21 10.69 -8.23
N GLU A 14 6.94 11.60 -7.58
CA GLU A 14 8.01 11.21 -6.65
C GLU A 14 7.46 10.41 -5.46
N LEU A 15 6.31 10.82 -4.93
CA LEU A 15 5.65 10.11 -3.84
C LEU A 15 5.31 8.67 -4.24
N ALA A 16 4.70 8.50 -5.40
CA ALA A 16 4.31 7.19 -5.91
C ALA A 16 5.54 6.34 -6.26
N ASN A 17 6.52 6.93 -6.92
CA ASN A 17 7.74 6.22 -7.34
C ASN A 17 8.57 5.75 -6.13
N ARG A 18 8.68 6.57 -5.09
CA ARG A 18 9.37 6.18 -3.85
C ARG A 18 8.69 4.99 -3.19
N MET A 19 7.37 5.01 -3.12
CA MET A 19 6.60 3.89 -2.58
C MET A 19 6.88 2.60 -3.36
N LEU A 20 6.92 2.68 -4.69
CA LEU A 20 7.20 1.51 -5.51
C LEU A 20 8.63 0.99 -5.33
N ARG A 21 9.62 1.88 -5.24
CA ARG A 21 11.01 1.48 -4.95
C ARG A 21 11.11 0.78 -3.61
N ASP A 22 10.44 1.32 -2.59
CA ASP A 22 10.42 0.72 -1.26
C ASP A 22 9.77 -0.66 -1.28
N ALA A 23 8.68 -0.83 -2.03
CA ALA A 23 8.05 -2.13 -2.21
C ALA A 23 9.00 -3.11 -2.92
N CYS A 24 9.69 -2.67 -3.95
CA CYS A 24 10.65 -3.51 -4.67
C CYS A 24 11.81 -3.95 -3.79
N SER A 25 12.22 -3.16 -2.82
CA SER A 25 13.28 -3.51 -1.87
C SER A 25 12.92 -4.71 -0.99
N THR A 26 11.64 -5.06 -0.89
CA THR A 26 11.18 -6.23 -0.12
C THR A 26 11.17 -7.53 -0.93
N LEU A 27 11.44 -7.45 -2.24
CA LEU A 27 11.42 -8.63 -3.10
C LEU A 27 12.67 -9.48 -2.91
N GLY A 28 12.49 -10.79 -2.92
CA GLY A 28 13.60 -11.73 -2.97
C GLY A 28 14.10 -11.93 -4.41
N ASP A 29 15.24 -12.60 -4.54
CA ASP A 29 15.82 -12.93 -5.84
C ASP A 29 14.86 -13.79 -6.65
N GLY A 30 14.63 -13.40 -7.91
CA GLY A 30 13.74 -14.12 -8.80
C GLY A 30 12.25 -13.82 -8.62
N GLU A 31 11.88 -12.96 -7.70
CA GLU A 31 10.49 -12.54 -7.54
C GLU A 31 10.14 -11.41 -8.52
N HIS A 32 9.14 -11.67 -9.36
CA HIS A 32 8.67 -10.72 -10.39
C HIS A 32 7.14 -10.60 -10.33
N PRO A 33 6.59 -9.98 -9.27
CA PRO A 33 5.14 -9.91 -9.10
C PRO A 33 4.47 -9.04 -10.16
N ILE A 34 3.17 -9.23 -10.30
CA ILE A 34 2.32 -8.36 -11.10
C ILE A 34 1.89 -7.19 -10.22
N ILE A 35 2.11 -5.96 -10.71
CA ILE A 35 1.63 -4.74 -10.06
C ILE A 35 0.31 -4.35 -10.69
N HIS A 36 -0.77 -4.49 -9.91
CA HIS A 36 -2.10 -4.07 -10.32
C HIS A 36 -2.40 -2.67 -9.80
N SER A 37 -2.92 -1.81 -10.64
CA SER A 37 -3.34 -0.46 -10.27
C SER A 37 -4.62 -0.08 -10.99
N ASP A 38 -5.25 1.00 -10.53
CA ASP A 38 -6.28 1.65 -11.31
C ASP A 38 -5.64 2.45 -12.46
N ARG A 39 -6.45 3.22 -13.21
CA ARG A 39 -5.98 4.02 -14.33
C ARG A 39 -5.50 5.41 -13.93
N GLY A 40 -5.07 5.60 -12.69
CA GLY A 40 -4.51 6.87 -12.22
C GLY A 40 -3.31 7.31 -13.04
N CYS A 41 -3.18 8.63 -13.27
CA CYS A 41 -2.13 9.17 -14.14
C CYS A 41 -0.72 8.83 -13.64
N HIS A 42 -0.50 8.73 -12.34
CA HIS A 42 0.81 8.41 -11.75
C HIS A 42 1.37 7.08 -12.23
N TYR A 43 0.50 6.10 -12.46
CA TYR A 43 0.88 4.75 -12.86
C TYR A 43 1.17 4.63 -14.35
N ARG A 44 0.99 5.70 -15.11
CA ARG A 44 1.31 5.78 -16.53
C ARG A 44 2.50 6.69 -16.81
N TRP A 45 3.07 7.31 -15.79
CA TRP A 45 4.21 8.21 -15.93
C TRP A 45 5.51 7.42 -16.15
N PRO A 46 6.48 8.02 -16.89
CA PRO A 46 7.72 7.33 -17.27
C PRO A 46 8.51 6.76 -16.10
N GLY A 47 8.57 7.47 -14.98
CA GLY A 47 9.29 7.02 -13.79
C GLY A 47 8.73 5.72 -13.21
N TRP A 48 7.41 5.62 -13.11
CA TRP A 48 6.74 4.40 -12.64
C TRP A 48 7.01 3.22 -13.58
N ILE A 49 6.85 3.45 -14.88
CA ILE A 49 7.09 2.44 -15.91
C ILE A 49 8.53 1.95 -15.88
N ARG A 50 9.49 2.87 -15.71
CA ARG A 50 10.91 2.54 -15.63
C ARG A 50 11.23 1.66 -14.42
N ILE A 51 10.71 1.98 -13.24
CA ILE A 51 10.91 1.19 -12.03
C ILE A 51 10.35 -0.22 -12.22
N CYS A 52 9.16 -0.35 -12.77
CA CYS A 52 8.57 -1.64 -13.09
C CYS A 52 9.46 -2.46 -14.05
N GLY A 53 10.00 -1.80 -15.07
CA GLY A 53 10.91 -2.44 -16.03
C GLY A 53 12.23 -2.91 -15.39
N GLU A 54 12.84 -2.07 -14.56
CA GLU A 54 14.09 -2.40 -13.87
C GLU A 54 13.96 -3.61 -12.95
N HIS A 55 12.81 -3.76 -12.29
CA HIS A 55 12.52 -4.88 -11.40
C HIS A 55 11.77 -6.02 -12.08
N LYS A 56 11.57 -5.94 -13.39
CA LYS A 56 10.86 -6.95 -14.20
C LYS A 56 9.45 -7.23 -13.68
N LEU A 57 8.75 -6.18 -13.27
CA LEU A 57 7.36 -6.25 -12.83
C LEU A 57 6.43 -6.16 -14.04
N THR A 58 5.40 -6.98 -14.06
CA THR A 58 4.33 -6.89 -15.05
C THR A 58 3.28 -5.91 -14.54
N ARG A 59 2.96 -4.89 -15.36
CA ARG A 59 1.92 -3.93 -15.01
C ARG A 59 0.56 -4.44 -15.46
N SER A 60 -0.42 -4.32 -14.57
CA SER A 60 -1.82 -4.60 -14.85
C SER A 60 -2.66 -3.42 -14.39
N MET A 61 -3.67 -3.05 -15.14
CA MET A 61 -4.58 -1.96 -14.80
C MET A 61 -6.01 -2.47 -14.78
N SER A 62 -6.82 -1.89 -13.87
CA SER A 62 -8.26 -2.14 -13.86
C SER A 62 -8.88 -1.73 -15.19
N ALA A 63 -9.84 -2.50 -15.67
CA ALA A 63 -10.64 -2.12 -16.81
C ALA A 63 -11.44 -0.85 -16.47
N LYS A 64 -11.68 0.00 -17.46
CA LYS A 64 -12.41 1.24 -17.26
C LYS A 64 -13.81 0.93 -16.71
N GLY A 65 -14.12 1.51 -15.55
CA GLY A 65 -15.41 1.31 -14.89
C GLY A 65 -15.58 -0.02 -14.14
N CYS A 66 -14.51 -0.83 -13.98
CA CYS A 66 -14.56 -2.11 -13.28
C CYS A 66 -14.08 -1.96 -11.83
N SER A 67 -15.00 -1.65 -10.91
CA SER A 67 -14.74 -1.57 -9.48
C SER A 67 -14.25 -2.89 -8.86
N PRO A 68 -14.75 -4.08 -9.24
CA PRO A 68 -14.30 -5.34 -8.65
C PRO A 68 -12.81 -5.61 -8.77
N ASP A 69 -12.14 -5.07 -9.78
CA ASP A 69 -10.70 -5.25 -9.98
C ASP A 69 -9.85 -4.67 -8.83
N ASN A 70 -10.40 -3.71 -8.07
CA ASN A 70 -9.73 -3.03 -6.96
C ASN A 70 -10.34 -3.34 -5.60
N ALA A 71 -11.15 -4.40 -5.48
CA ALA A 71 -11.91 -4.69 -4.27
C ALA A 71 -11.02 -4.81 -3.01
N ALA A 72 -9.85 -5.41 -3.13
CA ALA A 72 -8.92 -5.56 -2.00
C ALA A 72 -8.38 -4.21 -1.51
N ALA A 73 -8.00 -3.33 -2.43
CA ALA A 73 -7.52 -1.99 -2.11
C ALA A 73 -8.66 -1.14 -1.52
N GLU A 74 -9.84 -1.19 -2.10
CA GLU A 74 -11.02 -0.49 -1.59
C GLU A 74 -11.40 -0.96 -0.19
N GLY A 75 -11.31 -2.26 0.07
CA GLY A 75 -11.55 -2.82 1.40
C GLY A 75 -10.54 -2.31 2.43
N PHE A 76 -9.28 -2.21 2.07
CA PHE A 76 -8.25 -1.63 2.93
C PHE A 76 -8.56 -0.15 3.24
N PHE A 77 -8.85 0.66 2.23
CA PHE A 77 -9.15 2.08 2.45
C PHE A 77 -10.43 2.28 3.24
N GLY A 78 -11.42 1.41 3.08
CA GLY A 78 -12.63 1.42 3.91
C GLY A 78 -12.30 1.21 5.39
N ARG A 79 -11.46 0.25 5.70
CA ARG A 79 -10.99 0.01 7.08
C ARG A 79 -10.15 1.15 7.62
N LEU A 80 -9.28 1.74 6.81
CA LEU A 80 -8.50 2.92 7.18
C LEU A 80 -9.42 4.08 7.59
N LYS A 81 -10.44 4.36 6.80
CA LYS A 81 -11.41 5.42 7.12
C LYS A 81 -12.15 5.14 8.43
N GLN A 82 -12.56 3.92 8.66
CA GLN A 82 -13.28 3.54 9.88
C GLN A 82 -12.38 3.57 11.11
N GLU A 83 -11.19 3.02 11.04
CA GLU A 83 -10.33 2.79 12.19
C GLU A 83 -9.46 3.99 12.53
N PHE A 84 -9.01 4.75 11.53
CA PHE A 84 -8.11 5.88 11.75
C PHE A 84 -8.81 7.23 11.75
N PHE A 85 -9.74 7.47 10.81
CA PHE A 85 -10.37 8.78 10.66
C PHE A 85 -11.68 8.94 11.42
N HIS A 86 -12.51 7.90 11.45
CA HIS A 86 -13.86 8.01 11.99
C HIS A 86 -13.85 8.34 13.48
N GLY A 87 -14.60 9.37 13.87
CA GLY A 87 -14.74 9.78 15.26
C GLY A 87 -13.52 10.46 15.87
N ARG A 88 -12.47 10.74 15.08
CA ARG A 88 -11.27 11.43 15.56
C ARG A 88 -11.27 12.89 15.16
N ASP A 89 -10.85 13.75 16.08
CA ASP A 89 -10.63 15.16 15.82
C ASP A 89 -9.14 15.42 15.62
N PHE A 90 -8.80 15.94 14.44
CA PHE A 90 -7.42 16.29 14.09
C PHE A 90 -7.14 17.79 14.24
N ALA A 91 -8.04 18.56 14.86
CA ALA A 91 -7.82 19.97 15.12
C ALA A 91 -6.57 20.18 15.98
N GLY A 92 -5.74 21.13 15.60
CA GLY A 92 -4.48 21.42 16.30
C GLY A 92 -3.34 20.44 16.03
N VAL A 93 -3.56 19.41 15.23
CA VAL A 93 -2.50 18.46 14.84
C VAL A 93 -1.70 19.05 13.70
N THR A 94 -0.36 19.06 13.83
CA THR A 94 0.53 19.48 12.75
C THR A 94 0.55 18.44 11.64
N ILE A 95 0.99 18.84 10.43
CA ILE A 95 1.17 17.91 9.32
C ILE A 95 2.15 16.80 9.71
N LYS A 96 3.27 17.16 10.34
CA LYS A 96 4.25 16.19 10.83
C LYS A 96 3.64 15.22 11.83
N GLY A 97 2.89 15.71 12.80
CA GLY A 97 2.21 14.88 13.80
C GLY A 97 1.17 13.95 13.19
N PHE A 98 0.43 14.42 12.20
CA PHE A 98 -0.53 13.59 11.45
C PHE A 98 0.18 12.47 10.69
N ILE A 99 1.26 12.77 9.98
CA ILE A 99 2.06 11.79 9.25
C ILE A 99 2.59 10.72 10.20
N GLU A 100 3.13 11.11 11.35
CA GLU A 100 3.62 10.17 12.36
C GLU A 100 2.53 9.23 12.86
N ARG A 101 1.33 9.76 13.13
CA ARG A 101 0.18 8.95 13.57
C ARG A 101 -0.29 7.98 12.49
N LEU A 102 -0.37 8.43 11.25
CA LEU A 102 -0.79 7.57 10.14
C LEU A 102 0.23 6.48 9.87
N ASP A 103 1.52 6.83 9.92
CA ASP A 103 2.60 5.85 9.76
C ASP A 103 2.55 4.77 10.84
N ALA A 104 2.34 5.17 12.09
CA ALA A 104 2.17 4.23 13.20
C ALA A 104 0.96 3.31 13.01
N TYR A 105 -0.17 3.85 12.53
CA TYR A 105 -1.34 3.06 12.21
C TYR A 105 -1.05 2.02 11.11
N MET A 106 -0.35 2.43 10.05
CA MET A 106 -0.01 1.53 8.95
C MET A 106 0.88 0.38 9.42
N THR A 107 1.86 0.68 10.26
CA THR A 107 2.75 -0.33 10.85
C THR A 107 1.96 -1.31 11.73
N TRP A 108 1.08 -0.79 12.58
CA TRP A 108 0.21 -1.62 13.41
C TRP A 108 -0.72 -2.49 12.56
N TYR A 109 -1.31 -1.92 11.51
CA TYR A 109 -2.20 -2.66 10.62
C TYR A 109 -1.50 -3.85 9.97
N ARG A 110 -0.27 -3.66 9.53
CA ARG A 110 0.52 -4.73 8.90
C ARG A 110 0.96 -5.78 9.91
N ASP A 111 1.50 -5.36 11.04
CA ASP A 111 2.26 -6.24 11.93
C ASP A 111 1.46 -6.79 13.11
N GLU A 112 0.49 -6.05 13.60
CA GLU A 112 -0.17 -6.37 14.87
C GLU A 112 -1.69 -6.57 14.75
N ARG A 113 -2.36 -5.87 13.83
CA ARG A 113 -3.81 -5.97 13.71
C ARG A 113 -4.23 -7.42 13.43
N ILE A 114 -5.09 -7.96 14.30
CA ILE A 114 -5.59 -9.32 14.15
C ILE A 114 -6.71 -9.33 13.10
N LYS A 115 -6.59 -10.23 12.13
CA LYS A 115 -7.66 -10.52 11.19
C LYS A 115 -8.37 -11.79 11.65
N LEU A 116 -9.65 -11.68 11.96
CA LEU A 116 -10.42 -12.80 12.53
C LEU A 116 -10.36 -14.06 11.68
N THR A 117 -10.36 -13.92 10.35
CA THR A 117 -10.24 -15.04 9.40
C THR A 117 -8.97 -15.86 9.63
N PHE A 118 -7.87 -15.20 10.05
CA PHE A 118 -6.58 -15.84 10.28
C PHE A 118 -6.32 -16.14 11.76
N GLY A 119 -7.03 -15.50 12.67
CA GLY A 119 -6.76 -15.56 14.11
C GLY A 119 -5.46 -14.89 14.53
N THR A 120 -4.77 -14.17 13.64
CA THR A 120 -3.47 -13.54 13.88
C THR A 120 -3.28 -12.34 12.96
N SER A 121 -2.17 -11.62 13.09
CA SER A 121 -1.86 -10.52 12.21
C SER A 121 -1.56 -11.00 10.78
N ILE A 122 -1.74 -10.10 9.82
CA ILE A 122 -1.48 -10.41 8.41
C ILE A 122 0.00 -10.78 8.21
N ALA A 123 0.92 -10.03 8.81
CA ALA A 123 2.35 -10.30 8.66
C ALA A 123 2.73 -11.67 9.24
N LYS A 124 2.20 -12.01 10.42
CA LYS A 124 2.45 -13.32 11.01
C LYS A 124 1.93 -14.44 10.12
N ARG A 125 0.71 -14.30 9.59
CA ARG A 125 0.13 -15.31 8.69
C ARG A 125 0.97 -15.49 7.42
N ARG A 126 1.49 -14.40 6.87
CA ARG A 126 2.35 -14.48 5.68
C ARG A 126 3.65 -15.22 5.98
N ARG A 127 4.26 -15.00 7.14
CA ARG A 127 5.46 -15.75 7.56
C ARG A 127 5.16 -17.24 7.71
N GLU A 128 4.04 -17.59 8.33
CA GLU A 128 3.61 -18.98 8.49
C GLU A 128 3.41 -19.68 7.15
N LEU A 129 2.98 -18.95 6.13
CA LEU A 129 2.80 -19.46 4.78
C LEU A 129 4.07 -19.41 3.92
N GLY A 130 5.20 -18.94 4.47
CA GLY A 130 6.44 -18.81 3.71
C GLY A 130 6.46 -17.68 2.70
N LEU A 131 5.53 -16.71 2.81
CA LEU A 131 5.39 -15.60 1.87
C LEU A 131 6.23 -14.36 2.24
N MET A 132 6.89 -14.39 3.37
CA MET A 132 7.84 -13.37 3.81
C MET A 132 8.73 -13.91 4.91
N ALA A 133 9.87 -13.31 5.08
CA ALA A 133 10.82 -13.66 6.13
C ALA A 133 10.32 -13.32 7.54
#